data_d87fd795847043e51c4cf47121adaf70
#
_entry.id   d87fd795847043e51c4cf47121adaf70
#
_cell.length_a   1.000
_cell.length_b   1.000
_cell.length_c   1.000
_cell.angle_alpha   90.00
_cell.angle_beta   90.00
_cell.angle_gamma   90.00
#
_symmetry.space_group_name_H-M   'P 1'
#
loop_
_entity.id
_entity.type
_entity.pdbx_description
1 polymer ?
#
loop_
_entity_poly.entity_id
_entity_poly.type
_entity_poly.pdbx_seq_one_letter_code
_entity_poly.pdbx_strand_id
1 'polypeptide(L)'
;MGPSHDTPRIATAPSAGDARAPGTHALPSLAVIAAVAANGVIGDGNRLPWRLPEDLKRFRALTTGHAIIMGRRTWESLGRPLPERQNIVVTRQRDYAAPGAETASSLDEALARVRLPGPAFCIGGGELYAQALPRADHLHLTEIARDFAGDASFPAFDRSAWRETERESRAIAGPDGFAYAYVTYERIQRR
;
A
#
# COMPACT_ATOMS: atom_id res chain seq x y z
N MET A 1 13.21 -52.17 -63.70
CA MET A 1 12.40 -52.32 -62.50
C MET A 1 13.35 -52.33 -61.30
N GLY A 2 13.58 -51.20 -60.68
CA GLY A 2 14.36 -51.08 -59.47
C GLY A 2 13.55 -50.34 -58.45
N PRO A 3 13.52 -50.81 -57.18
CA PRO A 3 12.73 -50.17 -56.16
C PRO A 3 13.46 -48.98 -55.57
N SER A 4 12.73 -47.90 -55.45
CA SER A 4 13.12 -46.64 -54.81
C SER A 4 13.31 -46.87 -53.31
N HIS A 5 14.49 -46.50 -52.81
CA HIS A 5 14.74 -46.41 -51.37
C HIS A 5 14.28 -45.04 -50.86
N ASP A 6 13.23 -45.08 -50.10
CA ASP A 6 12.72 -43.93 -49.36
C ASP A 6 13.48 -43.86 -48.02
N THR A 7 14.26 -42.77 -47.85
CA THR A 7 15.02 -42.54 -46.63
C THR A 7 14.16 -41.65 -45.71
N PRO A 8 13.83 -42.03 -44.48
CA PRO A 8 13.06 -41.17 -43.60
C PRO A 8 13.91 -39.99 -43.09
N ARG A 9 13.38 -38.79 -43.28
CA ARG A 9 13.90 -37.56 -42.68
C ARG A 9 13.84 -37.61 -41.18
N ILE A 10 14.99 -37.49 -40.54
CA ILE A 10 15.11 -37.31 -39.09
C ILE A 10 14.59 -35.90 -38.75
N ALA A 11 13.49 -35.86 -38.02
CA ALA A 11 12.98 -34.62 -37.49
C ALA A 11 13.93 -34.11 -36.39
N THR A 12 14.52 -32.97 -36.63
CA THR A 12 15.33 -32.25 -35.67
C THR A 12 14.44 -31.71 -34.57
N ALA A 13 14.68 -32.12 -33.32
CA ALA A 13 14.02 -31.61 -32.14
C ALA A 13 14.32 -30.11 -31.96
N PRO A 14 13.34 -29.29 -31.52
CA PRO A 14 13.62 -27.91 -31.22
C PRO A 14 14.51 -27.81 -29.99
N SER A 15 15.58 -27.04 -30.16
CA SER A 15 16.55 -26.65 -29.13
C SER A 15 15.82 -26.04 -27.92
N ALA A 16 16.01 -26.65 -26.76
CA ALA A 16 15.72 -26.03 -25.47
C ALA A 16 16.70 -24.87 -25.26
N GLY A 17 16.21 -23.66 -25.28
CA GLY A 17 17.05 -22.51 -25.03
C GLY A 17 16.27 -21.23 -25.02
N ASP A 18 15.54 -20.97 -23.98
CA ASP A 18 15.43 -19.63 -23.41
C ASP A 18 14.99 -19.76 -21.94
N ALA A 19 15.96 -20.11 -21.12
CA ALA A 19 15.85 -19.84 -19.70
C ALA A 19 15.97 -18.31 -19.57
N ARG A 20 14.81 -17.63 -19.65
CA ARG A 20 14.69 -16.23 -19.34
C ARG A 20 15.23 -16.02 -17.93
N ALA A 21 16.37 -15.35 -17.83
CA ALA A 21 16.95 -14.93 -16.55
C ALA A 21 15.85 -14.29 -15.70
N PRO A 22 15.83 -14.53 -14.37
CA PRO A 22 14.87 -13.86 -13.51
C PRO A 22 15.09 -12.35 -13.65
N GLY A 23 14.17 -11.70 -14.36
CA GLY A 23 14.19 -10.26 -14.50
C GLY A 23 14.21 -9.66 -13.09
N THR A 24 15.10 -8.73 -12.84
CA THR A 24 15.07 -7.83 -11.70
C THR A 24 13.68 -7.19 -11.70
N HIS A 25 12.72 -7.77 -10.98
CA HIS A 25 11.43 -7.15 -10.79
C HIS A 25 11.70 -5.86 -10.01
N ALA A 26 11.59 -4.73 -10.70
CA ALA A 26 11.58 -3.45 -10.01
C ALA A 26 10.50 -3.52 -8.92
N LEU A 27 10.83 -3.03 -7.72
CA LEU A 27 9.85 -2.98 -6.64
C LEU A 27 8.63 -2.18 -7.10
N PRO A 28 7.42 -2.54 -6.66
CA PRO A 28 6.22 -1.80 -7.02
C PRO A 28 6.31 -0.36 -6.52
N SER A 29 5.63 0.57 -7.18
CA SER A 29 5.45 1.90 -6.64
C SER A 29 4.73 1.82 -5.28
N LEU A 30 5.07 2.73 -4.39
CA LEU A 30 4.52 2.77 -3.04
C LEU A 30 3.68 4.03 -2.86
N ALA A 31 2.46 3.87 -2.40
CA ALA A 31 1.60 4.95 -1.95
C ALA A 31 1.37 4.85 -0.44
N VAL A 32 1.27 6.00 0.22
CA VAL A 32 0.81 6.11 1.61
C VAL A 32 -0.63 6.59 1.60
N ILE A 33 -1.49 5.97 2.38
CA ILE A 33 -2.86 6.41 2.59
C ILE A 33 -3.14 6.56 4.09
N ALA A 34 -3.62 7.73 4.50
CA ALA A 34 -3.89 8.05 5.89
C ALA A 34 -4.94 9.14 6.04
N ALA A 35 -5.72 9.10 7.11
CA ALA A 35 -6.48 10.25 7.61
C ALA A 35 -5.72 10.84 8.80
N VAL A 36 -5.51 12.16 8.79
CA VAL A 36 -4.64 12.85 9.73
C VAL A 36 -5.36 14.09 10.27
N ALA A 37 -5.49 14.19 11.59
CA ALA A 37 -6.03 15.35 12.27
C ALA A 37 -5.10 16.56 12.15
N ALA A 38 -5.60 17.77 12.40
CA ALA A 38 -4.84 19.00 12.31
C ALA A 38 -3.60 19.00 13.22
N ASN A 39 -3.69 18.36 14.39
CA ASN A 39 -2.57 18.15 15.31
C ASN A 39 -1.72 16.90 15.01
N GLY A 40 -1.93 16.23 13.89
CA GLY A 40 -1.15 15.09 13.46
C GLY A 40 -1.63 13.73 13.98
N VAL A 41 -2.65 13.68 14.81
CA VAL A 41 -3.20 12.43 15.37
C VAL A 41 -3.80 11.58 14.27
N ILE A 42 -3.52 10.27 14.30
CA ILE A 42 -4.05 9.25 13.38
C ILE A 42 -4.80 8.12 14.10
N GLY A 43 -4.73 8.05 15.42
CA GLY A 43 -5.37 7.00 16.20
C GLY A 43 -5.35 7.27 17.69
N ASP A 44 -6.26 6.58 18.39
CA ASP A 44 -6.36 6.54 19.83
C ASP A 44 -6.79 5.13 20.28
N GLY A 45 -5.99 4.50 21.14
CA GLY A 45 -6.26 3.14 21.61
C GLY A 45 -6.47 2.13 20.48
N ASN A 46 -5.68 2.23 19.41
CA ASN A 46 -5.78 1.39 18.22
C ASN A 46 -7.10 1.56 17.42
N ARG A 47 -7.76 2.72 17.53
CA ARG A 47 -9.00 3.10 16.83
C ARG A 47 -8.86 4.48 16.20
N LEU A 48 -9.72 4.77 15.24
CA LEU A 48 -9.85 6.13 14.71
C LEU A 48 -10.67 6.98 15.69
N PRO A 49 -10.18 8.18 16.09
CA PRO A 49 -10.90 9.05 17.03
C PRO A 49 -12.08 9.81 16.38
N TRP A 50 -12.28 9.67 15.09
CA TRP A 50 -13.38 10.25 14.32
C TRP A 50 -14.19 9.19 13.60
N ARG A 51 -15.33 9.61 13.09
CA ARG A 51 -16.17 8.80 12.21
C ARG A 51 -16.35 9.51 10.88
N LEU A 52 -15.78 8.94 9.83
CA LEU A 52 -15.84 9.43 8.45
C LEU A 52 -16.19 8.28 7.49
N PRO A 53 -17.49 7.93 7.33
CA PRO A 53 -17.90 6.85 6.44
C PRO A 53 -17.45 7.06 4.99
N GLU A 54 -17.47 8.30 4.51
CA GLU A 54 -17.03 8.65 3.15
C GLU A 54 -15.53 8.42 2.94
N ASP A 55 -14.73 8.63 3.98
CA ASP A 55 -13.30 8.32 3.96
C ASP A 55 -13.04 6.81 3.85
N LEU A 56 -13.81 6.00 4.54
CA LEU A 56 -13.75 4.54 4.42
C LEU A 56 -14.13 4.06 3.02
N LYS A 57 -15.12 4.68 2.38
CA LYS A 57 -15.46 4.40 0.97
C LYS A 57 -14.33 4.76 0.02
N ARG A 58 -13.70 5.92 0.22
CA ARG A 58 -12.54 6.35 -0.57
C ARG A 58 -11.35 5.40 -0.37
N PHE A 59 -11.06 5.03 0.86
CA PHE A 59 -10.03 4.04 1.18
C PHE A 59 -10.26 2.73 0.44
N ARG A 60 -11.48 2.21 0.49
CA ARG A 60 -11.86 1.00 -0.23
C ARG A 60 -11.67 1.16 -1.75
N ALA A 61 -12.14 2.26 -2.33
CA ALA A 61 -12.05 2.51 -3.76
C ALA A 61 -10.60 2.57 -4.25
N LEU A 62 -9.70 3.19 -3.47
CA LEU A 62 -8.29 3.32 -3.82
C LEU A 62 -7.51 2.00 -3.66
N THR A 63 -7.83 1.20 -2.64
CA THR A 63 -7.02 0.03 -2.28
C THR A 63 -7.51 -1.29 -2.88
N THR A 64 -8.77 -1.37 -3.33
CA THR A 64 -9.33 -2.59 -3.94
C THR A 64 -8.53 -2.98 -5.19
N GLY A 65 -8.15 -4.26 -5.26
CA GLY A 65 -7.32 -4.78 -6.36
C GLY A 65 -5.81 -4.58 -6.18
N HIS A 66 -5.39 -4.00 -5.06
CA HIS A 66 -4.00 -3.71 -4.76
C HIS A 66 -3.48 -4.41 -3.50
N ALA A 67 -2.17 -4.42 -3.32
CA ALA A 67 -1.56 -4.84 -2.07
C ALA A 67 -1.68 -3.72 -1.02
N ILE A 68 -2.04 -4.10 0.20
CA ILE A 68 -2.02 -3.24 1.38
C ILE A 68 -0.99 -3.76 2.38
N ILE A 69 -0.13 -2.87 2.83
CA ILE A 69 0.95 -3.16 3.77
C ILE A 69 0.67 -2.44 5.07
N MET A 70 0.67 -3.15 6.17
CA MET A 70 0.31 -2.63 7.49
C MET A 70 1.20 -3.19 8.58
N GLY A 71 1.33 -2.47 9.67
CA GLY A 71 1.94 -2.97 10.89
C GLY A 71 1.00 -3.91 11.66
N ARG A 72 1.56 -4.69 12.58
CA ARG A 72 0.82 -5.67 13.38
C ARG A 72 -0.37 -5.06 14.12
N ARG A 73 -0.19 -3.91 14.79
CA ARG A 73 -1.29 -3.26 15.52
C ARG A 73 -2.44 -2.83 14.62
N THR A 74 -2.15 -2.36 13.42
CA THR A 74 -3.18 -2.03 12.42
C THR A 74 -3.92 -3.28 11.99
N TRP A 75 -3.21 -4.38 11.76
CA TRP A 75 -3.83 -5.67 11.46
C TRP A 75 -4.78 -6.13 12.58
N GLU A 76 -4.33 -6.06 13.81
CA GLU A 76 -5.13 -6.41 14.99
C GLU A 76 -6.38 -5.53 15.13
N SER A 77 -6.29 -4.24 14.78
CA SER A 77 -7.45 -3.33 14.81
C SER A 77 -8.49 -3.64 13.73
N LEU A 78 -8.06 -4.15 12.57
CA LEU A 78 -8.96 -4.58 11.50
C LEU A 78 -9.72 -5.86 11.87
N GLY A 79 -9.09 -6.75 12.62
CA GLY A 79 -9.67 -8.02 13.09
C GLY A 79 -9.91 -9.06 12.01
N ARG A 80 -9.70 -8.73 10.75
CA ARG A 80 -9.86 -9.62 9.59
C ARG A 80 -9.11 -9.08 8.37
N PRO A 81 -8.76 -9.95 7.40
CA PRO A 81 -8.24 -9.48 6.13
C PRO A 81 -9.26 -8.64 5.37
N LEU A 82 -8.79 -7.59 4.70
CA LEU A 82 -9.65 -6.80 3.83
C LEU A 82 -9.80 -7.55 2.50
N PRO A 83 -11.06 -7.79 2.05
CA PRO A 83 -11.32 -8.57 0.84
C PRO A 83 -10.84 -7.83 -0.42
N GLU A 84 -10.56 -8.60 -1.48
CA GLU A 84 -10.13 -8.10 -2.80
C GLU A 84 -8.81 -7.30 -2.75
N ARG A 85 -7.98 -7.58 -1.75
CA ARG A 85 -6.65 -6.97 -1.56
C ARG A 85 -5.67 -8.03 -1.11
N GLN A 86 -4.40 -7.85 -1.48
CA GLN A 86 -3.34 -8.63 -0.88
C GLN A 86 -2.97 -7.99 0.46
N ASN A 87 -3.26 -8.67 1.56
CA ASN A 87 -2.95 -8.18 2.90
C ASN A 87 -1.55 -8.62 3.32
N ILE A 88 -0.66 -7.70 3.62
CA ILE A 88 0.70 -7.97 4.08
C ILE A 88 0.95 -7.26 5.41
N VAL A 89 1.32 -8.03 6.44
CA VAL A 89 1.55 -7.53 7.80
C VAL A 89 3.06 -7.50 8.08
N VAL A 90 3.57 -6.33 8.38
CA VAL A 90 4.98 -6.15 8.79
C VAL A 90 5.08 -6.31 10.30
N THR A 91 5.88 -7.28 10.74
CA THR A 91 6.12 -7.56 12.16
C THR A 91 7.51 -8.15 12.39
N ARG A 92 8.14 -7.78 13.49
CA ARG A 92 9.42 -8.37 13.95
C ARG A 92 9.22 -9.69 14.69
N GLN A 93 7.99 -10.06 15.00
CA GLN A 93 7.67 -11.34 15.65
C GLN A 93 7.70 -12.46 14.61
N ARG A 94 8.71 -13.34 14.70
CA ARG A 94 8.95 -14.41 13.70
C ARG A 94 7.81 -15.40 13.56
N ASP A 95 7.13 -15.72 14.66
CA ASP A 95 6.07 -16.72 14.71
C ASP A 95 4.67 -16.10 14.75
N TYR A 96 4.57 -14.82 14.33
CA TYR A 96 3.28 -14.15 14.32
C TYR A 96 2.38 -14.74 13.23
N ALA A 97 1.20 -15.18 13.63
CA ALA A 97 0.17 -15.67 12.72
C ALA A 97 -0.81 -14.56 12.35
N ALA A 98 -0.99 -14.34 11.07
CA ALA A 98 -1.98 -13.41 10.51
C ALA A 98 -2.89 -14.17 9.53
N PRO A 99 -3.93 -14.87 10.02
CA PRO A 99 -4.79 -15.71 9.17
C PRO A 99 -5.43 -14.91 8.04
N GLY A 100 -5.18 -15.32 6.78
CA GLY A 100 -5.66 -14.62 5.59
C GLY A 100 -4.79 -13.46 5.13
N ALA A 101 -3.64 -13.24 5.76
CA ALA A 101 -2.61 -12.30 5.33
C ALA A 101 -1.25 -12.97 5.24
N GLU A 102 -0.32 -12.31 4.55
CA GLU A 102 1.08 -12.67 4.54
C GLU A 102 1.83 -11.86 5.60
N THR A 103 2.87 -12.41 6.17
CA THR A 103 3.74 -11.69 7.10
C THR A 103 5.07 -11.35 6.45
N ALA A 104 5.65 -10.23 6.81
CA ALA A 104 6.99 -9.80 6.40
C ALA A 104 7.72 -9.19 7.58
N SER A 105 9.03 -9.34 7.63
CA SER A 105 9.87 -8.82 8.73
C SER A 105 10.25 -7.34 8.56
N SER A 106 10.05 -6.80 7.36
CA SER A 106 10.40 -5.42 6.99
C SER A 106 9.51 -4.89 5.87
N LEU A 107 9.52 -3.58 5.66
CA LEU A 107 8.86 -2.96 4.52
C LEU A 107 9.47 -3.44 3.19
N ASP A 108 10.79 -3.64 3.13
CA ASP A 108 11.46 -4.18 1.93
C ASP A 108 10.96 -5.57 1.57
N GLU A 109 10.88 -6.44 2.57
CA GLU A 109 10.34 -7.79 2.36
C GLU A 109 8.87 -7.74 1.96
N ALA A 110 8.07 -6.86 2.57
CA ALA A 110 6.67 -6.68 2.21
C ALA A 110 6.51 -6.25 0.75
N LEU A 111 7.31 -5.27 0.29
CA LEU A 111 7.30 -4.81 -1.11
C LEU A 111 7.73 -5.92 -2.08
N ALA A 112 8.71 -6.75 -1.71
CA ALA A 112 9.14 -7.88 -2.52
C ALA A 112 8.06 -8.99 -2.63
N ARG A 113 7.10 -9.04 -1.70
CA ARG A 113 5.97 -9.99 -1.71
C ARG A 113 4.77 -9.52 -2.51
N VAL A 114 4.76 -8.26 -2.97
CA VAL A 114 3.64 -7.71 -3.74
C VAL A 114 3.49 -8.45 -5.07
N ARG A 115 2.27 -8.95 -5.32
CA ARG A 115 1.92 -9.67 -6.56
C ARG A 115 0.83 -8.99 -7.37
N LEU A 116 0.02 -8.14 -6.73
CA LEU A 116 -1.02 -7.41 -7.42
C LEU A 116 -0.45 -6.22 -8.18
N PRO A 117 -1.04 -5.84 -9.32
CA PRO A 117 -0.59 -4.72 -10.12
C PRO A 117 -0.83 -3.37 -9.44
N GLY A 118 -0.13 -2.34 -9.94
CA GLY A 118 -0.24 -0.96 -9.47
C GLY A 118 0.54 -0.70 -8.20
N PRO A 119 0.26 0.42 -7.52
CA PRO A 119 0.96 0.75 -6.29
C PRO A 119 0.58 -0.19 -5.16
N ALA A 120 1.53 -0.48 -4.28
CA ALA A 120 1.24 -1.01 -2.96
C ALA A 120 0.87 0.16 -2.03
N PHE A 121 -0.11 -0.03 -1.15
CA PHE A 121 -0.56 0.99 -0.22
C PHE A 121 -0.06 0.69 1.21
N CYS A 122 0.75 1.58 1.77
CA CYS A 122 1.03 1.58 3.20
C CYS A 122 -0.15 2.22 3.94
N ILE A 123 -0.81 1.43 4.79
CA ILE A 123 -2.02 1.85 5.52
C ILE A 123 -1.79 2.09 7.02
N GLY A 124 -0.53 2.06 7.46
CA GLY A 124 -0.13 2.42 8.82
C GLY A 124 0.37 1.22 9.66
N GLY A 125 0.67 1.41 10.94
CA GLY A 125 0.55 2.68 11.70
C GLY A 125 1.77 3.60 11.62
N GLY A 126 1.92 4.45 12.61
CA GLY A 126 2.90 5.53 12.62
C GLY A 126 4.33 5.11 12.32
N GLU A 127 4.83 4.03 12.92
CA GLU A 127 6.17 3.52 12.64
C GLU A 127 6.36 3.09 11.17
N LEU A 128 5.34 2.44 10.59
CA LEU A 128 5.40 2.00 9.21
C LEU A 128 5.27 3.18 8.25
N TYR A 129 4.45 4.18 8.56
CA TYR A 129 4.41 5.43 7.80
C TYR A 129 5.77 6.13 7.77
N ALA A 130 6.48 6.16 8.90
CA ALA A 130 7.82 6.75 8.96
C ALA A 130 8.81 6.04 8.04
N GLN A 131 8.70 4.72 7.89
CA GLN A 131 9.54 3.94 6.97
C GLN A 131 9.09 4.08 5.51
N ALA A 132 7.79 4.23 5.27
CA ALA A 132 7.22 4.33 3.93
C ALA A 132 7.43 5.71 3.30
N LEU A 133 7.32 6.78 4.07
CA LEU A 133 7.41 8.17 3.57
C LEU A 133 8.66 8.46 2.73
N PRO A 134 9.89 8.05 3.11
CA PRO A 134 11.07 8.30 2.28
C PRO A 134 11.06 7.61 0.93
N ARG A 135 10.24 6.58 0.77
CA ARG A 135 10.18 5.68 -0.40
C ARG A 135 8.91 5.82 -1.23
N ALA A 136 7.87 6.43 -0.66
CA ALA A 136 6.58 6.57 -1.32
C ALA A 136 6.66 7.54 -2.51
N ASP A 137 5.94 7.20 -3.57
CA ASP A 137 5.78 8.01 -4.77
C ASP A 137 4.57 8.94 -4.65
N HIS A 138 3.55 8.48 -3.92
CA HIS A 138 2.28 9.20 -3.72
C HIS A 138 1.85 9.18 -2.26
N LEU A 139 1.17 10.26 -1.84
CA LEU A 139 0.43 10.32 -0.58
C LEU A 139 -1.04 10.60 -0.89
N HIS A 140 -1.92 9.80 -0.34
CA HIS A 140 -3.36 10.03 -0.36
C HIS A 140 -3.79 10.34 1.08
N LEU A 141 -3.85 11.62 1.42
CA LEU A 141 -4.18 12.05 2.77
C LEU A 141 -5.63 12.56 2.84
N THR A 142 -6.31 12.22 3.92
CA THR A 142 -7.51 12.91 4.36
C THR A 142 -7.09 13.87 5.46
N GLU A 143 -6.96 15.14 5.12
CA GLU A 143 -6.55 16.19 6.04
C GLU A 143 -7.77 16.71 6.79
N ILE A 144 -7.85 16.48 8.10
CA ILE A 144 -8.97 16.85 8.96
C ILE A 144 -8.62 18.18 9.65
N ALA A 145 -9.45 19.22 9.44
CA ALA A 145 -9.24 20.55 9.99
C ALA A 145 -9.76 20.64 11.46
N ARG A 146 -9.44 19.67 12.28
CA ARG A 146 -9.78 19.61 13.71
C ARG A 146 -8.71 18.82 14.44
N ASP A 147 -8.39 19.25 15.67
CA ASP A 147 -7.55 18.49 16.59
C ASP A 147 -8.35 17.37 17.26
N PHE A 148 -7.70 16.25 17.47
CA PHE A 148 -8.24 15.13 18.23
C PHE A 148 -7.24 14.67 19.28
N ALA A 149 -7.74 14.18 20.41
CA ALA A 149 -6.91 13.44 21.33
C ALA A 149 -6.54 12.08 20.73
N GLY A 150 -5.34 11.59 21.00
CA GLY A 150 -4.90 10.29 20.54
C GLY A 150 -3.46 10.00 20.92
N ASP A 151 -3.09 8.72 20.82
CA ASP A 151 -1.80 8.18 21.20
C ASP A 151 -0.91 7.82 20.00
N ALA A 152 -1.44 7.91 18.80
CA ALA A 152 -0.71 7.66 17.55
C ALA A 152 -0.72 8.89 16.64
N SER A 153 0.43 9.19 16.04
CA SER A 153 0.61 10.35 15.17
C SER A 153 1.19 9.97 13.81
N PHE A 154 0.81 10.74 12.79
CA PHE A 154 1.45 10.69 11.49
C PHE A 154 2.85 11.33 11.61
N PRO A 155 3.91 10.72 11.04
CA PRO A 155 5.23 11.30 11.13
C PRO A 155 5.31 12.63 10.39
N ALA A 156 6.09 13.57 10.91
CA ALA A 156 6.41 14.79 10.19
C ALA A 156 7.14 14.47 8.88
N PHE A 157 6.82 15.18 7.81
CA PHE A 157 7.47 15.04 6.52
C PHE A 157 7.72 16.41 5.89
N ASP A 158 8.76 16.49 5.07
CA ASP A 158 9.10 17.68 4.33
C ASP A 158 8.11 17.90 3.18
N ARG A 159 7.15 18.81 3.36
CA ARG A 159 6.15 19.14 2.35
C ARG A 159 6.75 19.68 1.06
N SER A 160 7.95 20.27 1.10
CA SER A 160 8.63 20.79 -0.09
C SER A 160 9.10 19.67 -1.05
N ALA A 161 9.19 18.43 -0.57
CA ALA A 161 9.49 17.26 -1.39
C ALA A 161 8.29 16.72 -2.17
N TRP A 162 7.11 17.32 -1.99
CA TRP A 162 5.85 16.85 -2.55
C TRP A 162 5.12 17.97 -3.29
N ARG A 163 4.49 17.60 -4.41
CA ARG A 163 3.57 18.47 -5.14
C ARG A 163 2.14 18.02 -4.87
N GLU A 164 1.30 18.93 -4.40
CA GLU A 164 -0.14 18.69 -4.34
C GLU A 164 -0.69 18.65 -5.77
N THR A 165 -1.32 17.54 -6.14
CA THR A 165 -1.89 17.33 -7.47
C THR A 165 -3.40 17.40 -7.47
N GLU A 166 -4.04 17.14 -6.33
CA GLU A 166 -5.49 17.16 -6.19
C GLU A 166 -5.88 17.54 -4.76
N ARG A 167 -6.94 18.34 -4.64
CA ARG A 167 -7.57 18.67 -3.35
C ARG A 167 -9.09 18.75 -3.52
N GLU A 168 -9.80 17.97 -2.74
CA GLU A 168 -11.25 17.99 -2.66
C GLU A 168 -11.68 18.31 -1.24
N SER A 169 -12.22 19.52 -1.02
CA SER A 169 -12.68 19.98 0.29
C SER A 169 -14.10 19.50 0.59
N ARG A 170 -14.31 19.07 1.83
CA ARG A 170 -15.57 18.55 2.35
C ARG A 170 -15.82 19.02 3.78
N ALA A 171 -17.04 18.84 4.27
CA ALA A 171 -17.37 19.13 5.66
C ALA A 171 -18.45 18.18 6.17
N ILE A 172 -18.38 17.88 7.46
CA ILE A 172 -19.47 17.29 8.23
C ILE A 172 -20.21 18.43 8.90
N ALA A 173 -21.53 18.47 8.71
CA ALA A 173 -22.39 19.47 9.34
C ALA A 173 -22.69 19.10 10.82
N GLY A 174 -23.14 20.10 11.58
CA GLY A 174 -23.59 19.94 12.95
C GLY A 174 -22.61 20.44 14.00
N PRO A 175 -22.97 20.42 15.29
CA PRO A 175 -22.17 20.99 16.38
C PRO A 175 -20.82 20.27 16.56
N ASP A 176 -20.76 18.99 16.27
CA ASP A 176 -19.53 18.19 16.31
C ASP A 176 -18.88 18.02 14.92
N GLY A 177 -19.36 18.78 13.94
CA GLY A 177 -18.86 18.74 12.56
C GLY A 177 -17.48 19.38 12.44
N PHE A 178 -16.82 19.04 11.33
CA PHE A 178 -15.51 19.59 10.97
C PHE A 178 -15.30 19.55 9.46
N ALA A 179 -14.43 20.43 8.99
CA ALA A 179 -13.97 20.41 7.61
C ALA A 179 -12.85 19.38 7.44
N TYR A 180 -12.76 18.81 6.25
CA TYR A 180 -11.67 17.93 5.85
C TYR A 180 -11.45 18.01 4.34
N ALA A 181 -10.32 17.56 3.87
CA ALA A 181 -10.02 17.51 2.45
C ALA A 181 -9.34 16.18 2.09
N TYR A 182 -9.73 15.65 0.95
CA TYR A 182 -8.96 14.61 0.28
C TYR A 182 -7.86 15.27 -0.53
N VAL A 183 -6.63 14.91 -0.24
CA VAL A 183 -5.46 15.53 -0.88
C VAL A 183 -4.55 14.45 -1.43
N THR A 184 -4.18 14.58 -2.69
CA THR A 184 -3.18 13.71 -3.32
C THR A 184 -1.90 14.51 -3.53
N TYR A 185 -0.80 13.94 -3.09
CA TYR A 185 0.54 14.46 -3.30
C TYR A 185 1.35 13.48 -4.13
N GLU A 186 2.15 14.01 -5.03
CA GLU A 186 3.14 13.29 -5.82
C GLU A 186 4.55 13.73 -5.42
N ARG A 187 5.47 12.78 -5.31
CA ARG A 187 6.86 13.09 -5.00
C ARG A 187 7.50 13.89 -6.10
N ILE A 188 8.12 15.01 -5.74
CA ILE A 188 8.96 15.77 -6.65
C ILE A 188 10.27 14.99 -6.82
N GLN A 189 10.53 14.50 -8.04
CA GLN A 189 11.78 13.82 -8.33
C GLN A 189 12.95 14.79 -8.17
N ARG A 190 13.92 14.42 -7.35
CA ARG A 190 15.19 15.15 -7.30
C ARG A 190 15.92 14.86 -8.60
N ARG A 191 16.19 15.90 -9.36
CA ARG A 191 17.10 15.83 -10.50
C ARG A 191 18.53 15.60 -10.03
#